data_b2c9a1c4914f5b9dcf98eb0d7b48da38
#
_entry.id   b2c9a1c4914f5b9dcf98eb0d7b48da38
#
_cell.length_a   1.000
_cell.length_b   1.000
_cell.length_c   1.000
_cell.angle_alpha   90.00
_cell.angle_beta   90.00
_cell.angle_gamma   90.00
#
_symmetry.space_group_name_H-M   'P 1'
#
loop_
_entity.id
_entity.type
_entity.pdbx_description
1 polymer ?
#
loop_
_entity_poly.entity_id
_entity_poly.type
_entity_poly.pdbx_seq_one_letter_code
_entity_poly.pdbx_strand_id
1 'polypeptide(L)'
;MAARNLPNLEAKLKALRFEVSKKSEWKFVVKGFIEPEYVLGIISEAFGASKEDIVGRSRKGSILIARHVYRYVMYNIGWGSLEDVADLTEGNAEHSRHATIINSIKKVEALRIDKKHKTILEFADRLVEEIKTQVDDSIRNGN
;
A
#
# COMPACT_ATOMS: atom_id res chain seq x y z
N MET A 1 13.77 -21.49 -11.70
CA MET A 1 13.35 -21.33 -12.08
C MET A 1 12.84 -21.34 -12.63
N ALA A 2 12.79 -21.60 -12.55
CA ALA A 2 12.36 -21.53 -13.05
C ALA A 2 11.74 -21.52 -13.49
N ALA A 3 11.51 -21.62 -13.76
CA ALA A 3 10.98 -21.51 -14.32
C ALA A 3 10.25 -21.59 -14.56
N ARG A 4 9.86 -21.87 -14.66
CA ARG A 4 9.15 -22.11 -14.80
C ARG A 4 8.48 -22.20 -15.76
N ASN A 5 8.18 -23.07 -16.02
CA ASN A 5 7.20 -23.27 -16.54
C ASN A 5 6.84 -22.41 -17.51
N LEU A 6 7.00 -21.69 -17.34
CA LEU A 6 6.73 -20.61 -18.13
C LEU A 6 8.03 -19.94 -18.22
N PRO A 7 9.00 -20.53 -18.86
CA PRO A 7 10.29 -19.93 -18.89
C PRO A 7 10.25 -18.54 -19.48
N ASN A 8 9.40 -18.35 -20.47
CA ASN A 8 9.32 -17.02 -21.04
C ASN A 8 8.61 -16.06 -20.11
N LEU A 9 7.61 -16.55 -19.42
CA LEU A 9 6.91 -15.73 -18.48
C LEU A 9 7.83 -15.41 -17.31
N GLU A 10 8.59 -16.39 -16.88
CA GLU A 10 9.50 -16.19 -15.80
C GLU A 10 10.56 -15.17 -16.18
N ALA A 11 11.07 -15.25 -17.39
CA ALA A 11 12.02 -14.26 -17.87
C ALA A 11 11.40 -12.89 -17.92
N LYS A 12 10.14 -12.81 -18.32
CA LYS A 12 9.45 -11.53 -18.34
C LYS A 12 9.27 -10.98 -16.95
N LEU A 13 8.93 -11.84 -16.01
CA LEU A 13 8.75 -11.40 -14.64
C LEU A 13 10.06 -10.94 -14.04
N LYS A 14 11.16 -11.60 -14.41
CA LYS A 14 12.44 -11.17 -13.95
C LYS A 14 12.78 -9.83 -14.56
N ALA A 15 12.49 -9.68 -15.84
CA ALA A 15 12.72 -8.42 -16.51
C ALA A 15 11.90 -7.31 -15.86
N LEU A 16 10.67 -7.63 -15.49
CA LEU A 16 9.85 -6.66 -14.81
C LEU A 16 10.48 -6.28 -13.49
N ARG A 17 11.06 -7.25 -12.80
CA ARG A 17 11.68 -6.95 -11.56
C ARG A 17 12.91 -6.09 -11.74
N PHE A 18 13.60 -6.30 -12.79
CA PHE A 18 14.78 -5.48 -13.01
C PHE A 18 14.32 -4.17 -13.43
N GLU A 19 13.25 -4.17 -14.21
CA GLU A 19 12.82 -2.95 -14.71
C GLU A 19 11.94 -2.42 -13.76
N VAL A 20 11.86 -2.97 -12.73
CA VAL A 20 11.15 -2.53 -11.69
C VAL A 20 11.34 -1.23 -11.40
N SER A 21 12.25 -0.99 -11.81
CA SER A 21 12.44 0.38 -11.83
C SER A 21 11.23 0.91 -12.54
N LYS A 22 10.63 0.18 -13.39
CA LYS A 22 9.46 0.68 -14.05
C LYS A 22 8.31 0.52 -13.11
N LYS A 23 8.15 1.48 -12.25
CA LYS A 23 7.08 1.48 -11.29
C LYS A 23 5.72 1.30 -11.92
N SER A 24 5.54 1.76 -13.15
CA SER A 24 4.24 1.63 -13.79
C SER A 24 3.87 0.18 -14.03
N GLU A 25 4.86 -0.65 -14.31
CA GLU A 25 4.58 -2.06 -14.57
C GLU A 25 4.33 -2.79 -13.27
N TRP A 26 5.09 -2.45 -12.25
CA TRP A 26 4.90 -3.06 -10.93
C TRP A 26 3.50 -2.78 -10.40
N LYS A 27 2.98 -1.57 -10.62
CA LYS A 27 1.65 -1.24 -10.10
C LYS A 27 0.56 -2.06 -10.78
N PHE A 28 0.72 -2.43 -12.05
CA PHE A 28 -0.27 -3.27 -12.70
C PHE A 28 -0.23 -4.68 -12.10
N VAL A 29 0.96 -5.16 -11.78
CA VAL A 29 1.10 -6.46 -11.16
C VAL A 29 0.43 -6.46 -9.79
N VAL A 30 0.72 -5.46 -8.99
CA VAL A 30 0.15 -5.38 -7.65
C VAL A 30 -1.36 -5.25 -7.71
N LYS A 31 -1.89 -4.43 -8.62
CA LYS A 31 -3.33 -4.26 -8.75
C LYS A 31 -4.00 -5.59 -9.13
N GLY A 32 -3.29 -6.46 -9.82
CA GLY A 32 -3.85 -7.74 -10.19
C GLY A 32 -3.90 -8.75 -9.05
N PHE A 33 -3.08 -8.56 -8.02
CA PHE A 33 -3.03 -9.50 -6.92
C PHE A 33 -3.63 -8.97 -5.61
N ILE A 34 -3.64 -7.67 -5.43
CA ILE A 34 -4.06 -7.10 -4.14
C ILE A 34 -5.29 -6.23 -4.30
N GLU A 35 -6.36 -6.62 -3.60
CA GLU A 35 -7.57 -5.82 -3.57
C GLU A 35 -7.42 -4.83 -2.43
N PRO A 36 -7.73 -3.56 -2.64
CA PRO A 36 -7.65 -2.58 -1.55
C PRO A 36 -8.45 -2.99 -0.32
N GLU A 37 -9.57 -3.68 -0.50
CA GLU A 37 -10.39 -4.14 0.62
C GLU A 37 -9.63 -5.09 1.54
N TYR A 38 -8.73 -5.87 0.99
CA TYR A 38 -7.92 -6.79 1.79
C TYR A 38 -7.04 -6.00 2.77
N VAL A 39 -6.36 -4.98 2.26
CA VAL A 39 -5.50 -4.14 3.08
C VAL A 39 -6.33 -3.34 4.07
N LEU A 40 -7.43 -2.78 3.59
CA LEU A 40 -8.33 -2.00 4.43
C LEU A 40 -8.86 -2.83 5.58
N GLY A 41 -9.18 -4.09 5.32
CA GLY A 41 -9.67 -4.99 6.38
C GLY A 41 -8.64 -5.23 7.47
N ILE A 42 -7.37 -5.40 7.07
CA ILE A 42 -6.30 -5.62 8.04
C ILE A 42 -6.13 -4.37 8.91
N ILE A 43 -6.15 -3.19 8.30
CA ILE A 43 -5.98 -1.95 9.04
C ILE A 43 -7.19 -1.67 9.94
N SER A 44 -8.38 -1.93 9.42
CA SER A 44 -9.60 -1.76 10.19
C SER A 44 -9.53 -2.57 11.47
N GLU A 45 -9.11 -3.82 11.35
CA GLU A 45 -9.03 -4.70 12.50
C GLU A 45 -7.93 -4.26 13.47
N ALA A 46 -6.80 -3.87 12.95
CA ALA A 46 -5.67 -3.47 13.78
C ALA A 46 -5.96 -2.19 14.58
N PHE A 47 -6.71 -1.27 13.99
CA PHE A 47 -6.96 0.00 14.64
C PHE A 47 -8.33 0.09 15.32
N GLY A 48 -9.15 -0.94 15.17
CA GLY A 48 -10.48 -0.92 15.75
C GLY A 48 -11.39 0.15 15.15
N ALA A 49 -11.19 0.45 13.88
CA ALA A 49 -11.98 1.48 13.19
C ALA A 49 -12.70 0.84 12.02
N SER A 50 -13.91 1.30 11.72
CA SER A 50 -14.67 0.69 10.61
C SER A 50 -14.04 1.09 9.28
N LYS A 51 -14.22 0.25 8.29
CA LYS A 51 -13.71 0.53 6.95
C LYS A 51 -14.30 1.83 6.43
N GLU A 52 -15.58 2.04 6.68
CA GLU A 52 -16.29 3.24 6.23
C GLU A 52 -15.66 4.49 6.83
N ASP A 53 -15.30 4.44 8.10
CA ASP A 53 -14.68 5.58 8.75
C ASP A 53 -13.29 5.84 8.20
N ILE A 54 -12.53 4.77 7.94
CA ILE A 54 -11.17 4.92 7.46
C ILE A 54 -11.15 5.59 6.08
N VAL A 55 -12.04 5.17 5.18
CA VAL A 55 -12.07 5.77 3.85
C VAL A 55 -12.86 7.06 3.80
N GLY A 56 -13.57 7.39 4.86
CA GLY A 56 -14.43 8.56 4.90
C GLY A 56 -13.71 9.82 5.35
N ARG A 57 -14.43 10.70 6.02
CA ARG A 57 -13.90 12.01 6.37
C ARG A 57 -13.76 12.26 7.86
N SER A 58 -13.88 11.21 8.67
CA SER A 58 -13.78 11.39 10.12
C SER A 58 -12.41 11.97 10.48
N ARG A 59 -12.40 12.87 11.44
CA ARG A 59 -11.17 13.46 11.90
C ARG A 59 -10.78 12.99 13.29
N LYS A 60 -11.45 11.95 13.79
CA LYS A 60 -11.10 11.41 15.11
C LYS A 60 -9.68 10.85 15.01
N GLY A 61 -8.90 11.08 16.06
CA GLY A 61 -7.47 10.80 16.04
C GLY A 61 -7.09 9.40 15.55
N SER A 62 -7.67 8.37 16.16
CA SER A 62 -7.30 7.01 15.78
C SER A 62 -7.74 6.67 14.36
N ILE A 63 -8.88 7.19 13.94
CA ILE A 63 -9.38 6.96 12.60
C ILE A 63 -8.51 7.69 11.58
N LEU A 64 -8.11 8.90 11.92
CA LEU A 64 -7.26 9.69 11.04
C LEU A 64 -5.91 9.00 10.85
N ILE A 65 -5.34 8.47 11.93
CA ILE A 65 -4.08 7.75 11.84
C ILE A 65 -4.25 6.49 10.98
N ALA A 66 -5.35 5.76 11.17
CA ALA A 66 -5.61 4.57 10.38
C ALA A 66 -5.71 4.92 8.90
N ARG A 67 -6.33 6.05 8.57
CA ARG A 67 -6.43 6.50 7.19
C ARG A 67 -5.06 6.82 6.60
N HIS A 68 -4.21 7.49 7.38
CA HIS A 68 -2.87 7.79 6.92
C HIS A 68 -2.06 6.51 6.69
N VAL A 69 -2.23 5.52 7.57
CA VAL A 69 -1.54 4.24 7.42
C VAL A 69 -2.04 3.50 6.17
N TYR A 70 -3.34 3.53 5.92
CA TYR A 70 -3.91 2.90 4.74
C TYR A 70 -3.29 3.48 3.47
N ARG A 71 -3.23 4.81 3.38
CA ARG A 71 -2.63 5.48 2.23
C ARG A 71 -1.14 5.15 2.10
N TYR A 72 -0.45 5.15 3.23
CA TYR A 72 0.97 4.84 3.27
C TYR A 72 1.25 3.42 2.76
N VAL A 73 0.49 2.46 3.23
CA VAL A 73 0.68 1.08 2.83
C VAL A 73 0.36 0.90 1.34
N MET A 74 -0.77 1.43 0.90
CA MET A 74 -1.16 1.28 -0.50
C MET A 74 -0.16 1.92 -1.44
N TYR A 75 0.38 3.07 -1.07
CA TYR A 75 1.38 3.72 -1.90
C TYR A 75 2.69 2.94 -1.91
N ASN A 76 3.11 2.49 -0.74
CA ASN A 76 4.43 1.85 -0.61
C ASN A 76 4.47 0.42 -1.15
N ILE A 77 3.34 -0.26 -1.26
CA ILE A 77 3.33 -1.55 -1.93
C ILE A 77 3.33 -1.35 -3.46
N GLY A 78 3.20 -0.11 -3.90
CA GLY A 78 3.22 0.16 -5.34
C GLY A 78 1.90 -0.16 -6.02
N TRP A 79 0.78 -0.04 -5.27
CA TRP A 79 -0.53 -0.39 -5.83
C TRP A 79 -0.94 0.54 -6.97
N GLY A 80 -0.46 1.75 -6.95
CA GLY A 80 -0.79 2.68 -8.02
C GLY A 80 -0.08 3.99 -7.86
N SER A 81 -0.47 4.95 -8.67
CA SER A 81 0.08 6.30 -8.61
C SER A 81 -0.48 7.02 -7.40
N LEU A 82 0.02 8.22 -7.13
CA LEU A 82 -0.51 9.03 -6.05
C LEU A 82 -2.00 9.28 -6.25
N GLU A 83 -2.42 9.50 -7.50
CA GLU A 83 -3.84 9.72 -7.76
C GLU A 83 -4.67 8.47 -7.52
N ASP A 84 -4.17 7.32 -7.93
CA ASP A 84 -4.87 6.07 -7.73
C ASP A 84 -5.11 5.83 -6.25
N VAL A 85 -4.09 6.06 -5.44
CA VAL A 85 -4.19 5.85 -4.00
C VAL A 85 -5.13 6.89 -3.38
N ALA A 86 -5.06 8.13 -3.86
CA ALA A 86 -5.93 9.17 -3.34
C ALA A 86 -7.41 8.85 -3.57
N ASP A 87 -7.71 8.14 -4.66
CA ASP A 87 -9.08 7.80 -4.97
C ASP A 87 -9.66 6.73 -4.03
N LEU A 88 -8.82 6.10 -3.23
CA LEU A 88 -9.30 5.06 -2.31
C LEU A 88 -9.98 5.63 -1.08
N THR A 89 -9.75 6.89 -0.77
CA THR A 89 -10.37 7.53 0.39
C THR A 89 -11.01 8.83 -0.04
N GLU A 90 -11.98 9.30 0.74
CA GLU A 90 -12.61 10.55 0.43
C GLU A 90 -11.63 11.64 0.79
N GLY A 91 -11.34 12.50 -0.14
CA GLY A 91 -10.37 13.54 0.09
C GLY A 91 -11.01 14.87 0.40
N ASN A 92 -10.19 15.82 0.75
CA ASN A 92 -10.60 17.19 0.92
C ASN A 92 -10.53 17.81 -0.46
N ALA A 93 -11.65 18.30 -0.95
CA ALA A 93 -11.71 18.85 -2.29
C ALA A 93 -10.80 20.07 -2.47
N GLU A 94 -10.39 20.68 -1.37
CA GLU A 94 -9.56 21.86 -1.46
C GLU A 94 -8.08 21.55 -1.65
N HIS A 95 -7.68 20.30 -1.53
CA HIS A 95 -6.28 19.94 -1.65
C HIS A 95 -6.07 19.04 -2.85
N SER A 96 -4.91 19.12 -3.46
CA SER A 96 -4.60 18.24 -4.56
C SER A 96 -4.51 16.83 -4.01
N ARG A 97 -4.84 15.87 -4.85
CA ARG A 97 -4.77 14.47 -4.47
C ARG A 97 -3.35 14.06 -4.12
N HIS A 98 -2.38 14.56 -4.89
CA HIS A 98 -0.98 14.25 -4.62
C HIS A 98 -0.56 14.75 -3.25
N ALA A 99 -0.96 15.98 -2.92
CA ALA A 99 -0.59 16.55 -1.63
C ALA A 99 -1.18 15.77 -0.48
N THR A 100 -2.40 15.26 -0.66
CA THR A 100 -3.07 14.48 0.36
C THR A 100 -2.27 13.22 0.69
N ILE A 101 -1.80 12.51 -0.33
CA ILE A 101 -1.05 11.28 -0.12
C ILE A 101 0.34 11.58 0.43
N ILE A 102 1.01 12.59 -0.12
CA ILE A 102 2.33 12.99 0.38
C ILE A 102 2.24 13.36 1.85
N ASN A 103 1.19 14.08 2.23
CA ASN A 103 0.99 14.45 3.62
C ASN A 103 0.81 13.21 4.50
N SER A 104 0.03 12.22 4.04
CA SER A 104 -0.16 10.99 4.80
C SER A 104 1.15 10.25 4.98
N ILE A 105 1.95 10.16 3.92
CA ILE A 105 3.24 9.48 3.98
C ILE A 105 4.14 10.17 5.01
N LYS A 106 4.20 11.50 4.97
CA LYS A 106 5.02 12.25 5.92
C LYS A 106 4.55 12.05 7.35
N LYS A 107 3.24 12.00 7.56
CA LYS A 107 2.70 11.82 8.90
C LYS A 107 3.09 10.46 9.47
N VAL A 108 3.02 9.41 8.65
CA VAL A 108 3.39 8.08 9.11
C VAL A 108 4.90 8.00 9.36
N GLU A 109 5.69 8.58 8.45
CA GLU A 109 7.15 8.54 8.61
C GLU A 109 7.61 9.30 9.85
N ALA A 110 6.89 10.36 10.20
CA ALA A 110 7.25 11.13 11.38
C ALA A 110 7.08 10.33 12.67
N LEU A 111 6.30 9.24 12.62
CA LEU A 111 6.11 8.41 13.81
C LEU A 111 7.39 7.66 14.18
N ARG A 112 8.38 7.63 13.28
CA ARG A 112 9.63 6.93 13.55
C ARG A 112 10.34 7.47 14.78
N ILE A 113 10.25 8.78 15.00
CA ILE A 113 10.92 9.37 16.14
C ILE A 113 10.01 9.58 17.32
N ASP A 114 8.76 9.15 17.23
CA ASP A 114 7.80 9.31 18.29
C ASP A 114 7.79 8.02 19.11
N LYS A 115 8.40 8.07 20.27
CA LYS A 115 8.51 6.88 21.12
C LYS A 115 7.17 6.23 21.42
N LYS A 116 6.13 7.02 21.46
CA LYS A 116 4.81 6.52 21.82
C LYS A 116 4.13 5.81 20.66
N HIS A 117 4.39 6.26 19.43
CA HIS A 117 3.68 5.75 18.27
C HIS A 117 4.53 5.03 17.23
N LYS A 118 5.79 4.80 17.53
CA LYS A 118 6.65 4.16 16.53
C LYS A 118 6.18 2.76 16.14
N THR A 119 5.41 2.11 17.02
CA THR A 119 4.88 0.79 16.73
C THR A 119 3.92 0.84 15.56
N ILE A 120 3.29 1.99 15.32
CA ILE A 120 2.38 2.17 14.18
C ILE A 120 3.17 2.12 12.89
N LEU A 121 4.32 2.80 12.86
CA LEU A 121 5.18 2.78 11.68
C LEU A 121 5.72 1.37 11.46
N GLU A 122 6.11 0.69 12.52
CA GLU A 122 6.62 -0.67 12.42
C GLU A 122 5.56 -1.61 11.85
N PHE A 123 4.32 -1.44 12.30
CA PHE A 123 3.20 -2.22 11.79
C PHE A 123 3.01 -1.94 10.29
N ALA A 124 3.02 -0.66 9.91
CA ALA A 124 2.81 -0.27 8.51
C ALA A 124 3.92 -0.82 7.62
N ASP A 125 5.17 -0.72 8.05
CA ASP A 125 6.29 -1.19 7.28
C ASP A 125 6.27 -2.72 7.15
N ARG A 126 5.91 -3.40 8.22
CA ARG A 126 5.83 -4.85 8.18
C ARG A 126 4.73 -5.29 7.23
N LEU A 127 3.60 -4.61 7.25
CA LEU A 127 2.49 -4.94 6.36
C LEU A 127 2.89 -4.74 4.91
N VAL A 128 3.62 -3.65 4.63
CA VAL A 128 4.12 -3.39 3.28
C VAL A 128 5.02 -4.55 2.83
N GLU A 129 5.95 -4.97 3.68
CA GLU A 129 6.87 -6.03 3.32
C GLU A 129 6.17 -7.37 3.13
N GLU A 130 5.21 -7.67 3.96
CA GLU A 130 4.46 -8.91 3.85
C GLU A 130 3.66 -8.95 2.55
N ILE A 131 3.05 -7.85 2.19
CA ILE A 131 2.26 -7.81 0.95
C ILE A 131 3.17 -7.94 -0.25
N LYS A 132 4.30 -7.24 -0.26
CA LYS A 132 5.25 -7.35 -1.36
C LYS A 132 5.74 -8.78 -1.51
N THR A 133 5.99 -9.45 -0.40
CA THR A 133 6.42 -10.84 -0.42
C THR A 133 5.32 -11.73 -1.00
N GLN A 134 4.07 -11.50 -0.62
CA GLN A 134 2.96 -12.29 -1.14
C GLN A 134 2.85 -12.13 -2.65
N VAL A 135 3.00 -10.92 -3.16
CA VAL A 135 2.94 -10.67 -4.59
C VAL A 135 4.09 -11.36 -5.31
N ASP A 136 5.31 -11.22 -4.76
CA ASP A 136 6.46 -11.86 -5.33
C ASP A 136 6.31 -13.38 -5.37
N ASP A 137 5.80 -13.96 -4.31
CA ASP A 137 5.62 -15.41 -4.24
C ASP A 137 4.57 -15.87 -5.24
N SER A 138 3.50 -15.11 -5.39
CA SER A 138 2.46 -15.44 -6.37
C SER A 138 3.03 -15.41 -7.78
N ILE A 139 3.83 -14.41 -8.09
CA ILE A 139 4.47 -14.31 -9.39
C ILE A 139 5.41 -15.50 -9.60
N ARG A 140 6.20 -15.81 -8.57
CA ARG A 140 7.17 -16.85 -8.67
C ARG A 140 6.53 -18.22 -8.86
N ASN A 141 5.38 -18.41 -8.26
CA ASN A 141 4.67 -19.68 -8.32
C ASN A 141 3.79 -19.80 -9.55
N GLY A 142 3.82 -18.82 -10.42
CA GLY A 142 3.06 -18.89 -11.66
C GLY A 142 1.57 -18.66 -11.52
N ASN A 143 1.16 -18.00 -10.49
CA ASN A 143 -0.28 -17.74 -10.30
C ASN A 143 -0.72 -16.46 -10.92
#